data_8625ed3ce64b9da77703179a8a57d5b2
#
_entry.id   8625ed3ce64b9da77703179a8a57d5b2
#
_cell.length_a   1.000
_cell.length_b   1.000
_cell.length_c   1.000
_cell.angle_alpha   90.00
_cell.angle_beta   90.00
_cell.angle_gamma   90.00
#
_symmetry.space_group_name_H-M   'P 1'
#
loop_
_entity.id
_entity.type
_entity.pdbx_description
1 polymer ?
#
loop_
_entity_poly.entity_id
_entity_poly.type
_entity_poly.pdbx_seq_one_letter_code
_entity_poly.pdbx_strand_id
1 'polypeptide(L)'
;MTLYPLVLEMRKLLGHMNDWIDKAEAHASQKGYDPNTLLQARLAPDMFPLVRQFQNACDTAKFAAAFTTGREPPSHPDTEQTFAEVRARLASVIDYLGTYSASDFEGTDSREVKRPRWEGRSMRATDYFIEQALPNFFFHLATAYAILRHNGVELGKRDYIGKLSFRSS
;
A
#
# COMPACT_ATOMS: atom_id res chain seq x y z
N MET A 1 -19.66 1.74 11.99
CA MET A 1 -19.01 2.48 10.84
C MET A 1 -18.48 1.44 9.88
N THR A 2 -18.85 1.48 8.61
CA THR A 2 -18.27 0.52 7.65
C THR A 2 -16.81 0.89 7.32
N LEU A 3 -15.92 -0.11 7.26
CA LEU A 3 -14.50 0.04 6.91
C LEU A 3 -14.26 0.01 5.39
N TYR A 4 -15.28 -0.34 4.61
CA TYR A 4 -15.16 -0.47 3.16
C TYR A 4 -14.64 0.79 2.44
N PRO A 5 -15.09 2.03 2.77
CA PRO A 5 -14.53 3.24 2.15
C PRO A 5 -13.02 3.40 2.37
N LEU A 6 -12.48 2.92 3.50
CA LEU A 6 -11.04 2.97 3.78
C LEU A 6 -10.27 1.96 2.89
N VAL A 7 -10.86 0.81 2.59
CA VAL A 7 -10.29 -0.15 1.64
C VAL A 7 -10.27 0.43 0.22
N LEU A 8 -11.32 1.13 -0.19
CA LEU A 8 -11.36 1.83 -1.48
C LEU A 8 -10.28 2.91 -1.57
N GLU A 9 -10.05 3.65 -0.48
CA GLU A 9 -8.99 4.66 -0.43
C GLU A 9 -7.61 4.02 -0.50
N MET A 10 -7.34 2.93 0.24
CA MET A 10 -6.08 2.17 0.11
C MET A 10 -5.86 1.68 -1.31
N ARG A 11 -6.91 1.13 -1.96
CA ARG A 11 -6.86 0.68 -3.36
C ARG A 11 -6.49 1.80 -4.32
N LYS A 12 -7.12 2.99 -4.16
CA LYS A 12 -6.81 4.19 -4.95
C LYS A 12 -5.35 4.62 -4.78
N LEU A 13 -4.87 4.65 -3.53
CA LEU A 13 -3.50 5.08 -3.20
C LEU A 13 -2.44 4.10 -3.72
N LEU A 14 -2.72 2.80 -3.77
CA LEU A 14 -1.85 1.84 -4.47
C LEU A 14 -1.77 2.14 -5.98
N GLY A 15 -2.86 2.61 -6.60
CA GLY A 15 -2.84 3.10 -7.98
C GLY A 15 -1.89 4.28 -8.15
N HIS A 16 -1.90 5.24 -7.22
CA HIS A 16 -0.94 6.36 -7.26
C HIS A 16 0.52 5.90 -7.12
N MET A 17 0.80 4.86 -6.32
CA MET A 17 2.14 4.29 -6.25
C MET A 17 2.59 3.75 -7.62
N ASN A 18 1.67 3.20 -8.41
CA ASN A 18 1.96 2.80 -9.78
C ASN A 18 2.31 4.00 -10.67
N ASP A 19 1.56 5.11 -10.56
CA ASP A 19 1.86 6.35 -11.29
C ASP A 19 3.22 6.96 -10.88
N TRP A 20 3.63 6.78 -9.61
CA TRP A 20 4.96 7.24 -9.16
C TRP A 20 6.09 6.45 -9.82
N ILE A 21 5.87 5.18 -10.16
CA ILE A 21 6.86 4.39 -10.90
C ILE A 21 7.06 4.97 -12.30
N ASP A 22 5.99 5.42 -13.00
CA ASP A 22 6.13 6.09 -14.30
C ASP A 22 7.07 7.30 -14.21
N LYS A 23 6.89 8.11 -13.17
CA LYS A 23 7.73 9.29 -12.92
C LYS A 23 9.17 8.91 -12.54
N ALA A 24 9.35 7.83 -11.78
CA ALA A 24 10.68 7.34 -11.40
C ALA A 24 11.45 6.82 -12.63
N GLU A 25 10.78 6.07 -13.51
CA GLU A 25 11.34 5.58 -14.76
C GLU A 25 11.71 6.73 -15.71
N ALA A 26 10.82 7.72 -15.87
CA ALA A 26 11.07 8.92 -16.67
C ALA A 26 12.28 9.72 -16.13
N HIS A 27 12.35 9.91 -14.80
CA HIS A 27 13.47 10.58 -14.15
C HIS A 27 14.79 9.85 -14.38
N ALA A 28 14.82 8.53 -14.18
CA ALA A 28 16.02 7.73 -14.39
C ALA A 28 16.49 7.76 -15.85
N SER A 29 15.55 7.70 -16.80
CA SER A 29 15.83 7.84 -18.24
C SER A 29 16.47 9.18 -18.58
N GLN A 30 15.95 10.29 -18.05
CA GLN A 30 16.51 11.62 -18.24
C GLN A 30 17.93 11.77 -17.66
N LYS A 31 18.22 11.05 -16.57
CA LYS A 31 19.51 11.06 -15.87
C LYS A 31 20.49 10.02 -16.40
N GLY A 32 20.05 9.09 -17.24
CA GLY A 32 20.90 8.08 -17.88
C GLY A 32 21.31 6.93 -16.94
N TYR A 33 20.43 6.51 -15.99
CA TYR A 33 20.70 5.35 -15.15
C TYR A 33 19.52 4.37 -15.13
N ASP A 34 19.78 3.12 -14.69
CA ASP A 34 18.74 2.09 -14.55
C ASP A 34 17.76 2.45 -13.42
N PRO A 35 16.46 2.64 -13.72
CA PRO A 35 15.45 2.98 -12.70
C PRO A 35 15.38 1.97 -11.56
N ASN A 36 15.68 0.69 -11.81
CA ASN A 36 15.61 -0.35 -10.78
C ASN A 36 16.62 -0.13 -9.64
N THR A 37 17.65 0.66 -9.84
CA THR A 37 18.57 1.06 -8.75
C THR A 37 17.87 1.82 -7.63
N LEU A 38 16.79 2.56 -7.95
CA LEU A 38 15.97 3.26 -6.95
C LEU A 38 15.31 2.31 -5.93
N LEU A 39 15.04 1.05 -6.32
CA LEU A 39 14.42 0.06 -5.44
C LEU A 39 15.24 -0.25 -4.20
N GLN A 40 16.56 -0.01 -4.24
CA GLN A 40 17.46 -0.20 -3.10
C GLN A 40 17.69 1.08 -2.29
N ALA A 41 17.19 2.23 -2.77
CA ALA A 41 17.31 3.50 -2.06
C ALA A 41 16.55 3.46 -0.72
N ARG A 42 17.10 4.13 0.30
CA ARG A 42 16.56 4.22 1.66
C ARG A 42 16.50 5.67 2.09
N LEU A 43 15.57 5.99 2.98
CA LEU A 43 15.49 7.31 3.61
C LEU A 43 16.57 7.47 4.70
N ALA A 44 16.83 6.40 5.45
CA ALA A 44 17.93 6.30 6.40
C ALA A 44 18.58 4.90 6.30
N PRO A 45 19.85 4.73 6.71
CA PRO A 45 20.59 3.47 6.51
C PRO A 45 19.95 2.25 7.15
N ASP A 46 19.25 2.42 8.26
CA ASP A 46 18.56 1.38 9.04
C ASP A 46 17.08 1.19 8.66
N MET A 47 16.56 2.02 7.76
CA MET A 47 15.19 1.87 7.24
C MET A 47 15.11 0.85 6.09
N PHE A 48 13.95 0.29 5.88
CA PHE A 48 13.68 -0.56 4.71
C PHE A 48 13.87 0.21 3.39
N PRO A 49 14.42 -0.44 2.34
CA PRO A 49 14.55 0.15 1.02
C PRO A 49 13.21 0.36 0.33
N LEU A 50 13.21 1.11 -0.77
CA LEU A 50 12.02 1.46 -1.54
C LEU A 50 11.17 0.23 -1.92
N VAL A 51 11.80 -0.84 -2.39
CA VAL A 51 11.07 -2.07 -2.76
C VAL A 51 10.25 -2.61 -1.59
N ARG A 52 10.82 -2.60 -0.37
CA ARG A 52 10.13 -3.05 0.84
C ARG A 52 8.98 -2.12 1.24
N GLN A 53 9.06 -0.83 0.90
CA GLN A 53 7.94 0.09 1.15
C GLN A 53 6.75 -0.25 0.25
N PHE A 54 6.98 -0.54 -1.03
CA PHE A 54 5.94 -1.02 -1.95
C PHE A 54 5.33 -2.34 -1.49
N GLN A 55 6.16 -3.33 -1.14
CA GLN A 55 5.73 -4.64 -0.66
C GLN A 55 4.85 -4.50 0.59
N ASN A 56 5.32 -3.76 1.59
CA ASN A 56 4.58 -3.58 2.84
C ASN A 56 3.29 -2.76 2.69
N ALA A 57 3.25 -1.76 1.81
CA ALA A 57 2.01 -1.04 1.50
C ALA A 57 0.97 -2.00 0.88
N CYS A 58 1.37 -2.81 -0.10
CA CYS A 58 0.54 -3.84 -0.72
C CYS A 58 0.03 -4.86 0.31
N ASP A 59 0.92 -5.41 1.13
CA ASP A 59 0.58 -6.40 2.13
C ASP A 59 -0.34 -5.84 3.21
N THR A 60 -0.08 -4.61 3.64
CA THR A 60 -0.93 -3.97 4.65
C THR A 60 -2.35 -3.78 4.12
N ALA A 61 -2.52 -3.25 2.91
CA ALA A 61 -3.84 -3.06 2.32
C ALA A 61 -4.57 -4.39 2.11
N LYS A 62 -3.88 -5.39 1.58
CA LYS A 62 -4.39 -6.74 1.39
C LYS A 62 -4.86 -7.37 2.69
N PHE A 63 -4.00 -7.37 3.72
CA PHE A 63 -4.31 -7.95 5.03
C PHE A 63 -5.35 -7.14 5.81
N ALA A 64 -5.44 -5.82 5.63
CA ALA A 64 -6.49 -5.01 6.23
C ALA A 64 -7.88 -5.52 5.81
N ALA A 65 -8.10 -5.71 4.52
CA ALA A 65 -9.36 -6.24 4.01
C ALA A 65 -9.58 -7.71 4.41
N ALA A 66 -8.57 -8.56 4.19
CA ALA A 66 -8.66 -9.99 4.42
C ALA A 66 -8.97 -10.34 5.88
N PHE A 67 -8.20 -9.80 6.82
CA PHE A 67 -8.37 -10.16 8.23
C PHE A 67 -9.62 -9.55 8.85
N THR A 68 -10.03 -8.37 8.39
CA THR A 68 -11.29 -7.77 8.83
C THR A 68 -12.50 -8.61 8.39
N THR A 69 -12.50 -9.11 7.17
CA THR A 69 -13.62 -9.89 6.61
C THR A 69 -13.49 -11.39 6.84
N GLY A 70 -12.29 -11.88 7.18
CA GLY A 70 -11.97 -13.29 7.34
C GLY A 70 -11.79 -14.05 6.03
N ARG A 71 -11.58 -13.34 4.92
CA ARG A 71 -11.22 -13.96 3.64
C ARG A 71 -9.72 -14.29 3.60
N GLU A 72 -9.38 -15.33 2.86
CA GLU A 72 -7.97 -15.72 2.64
C GLU A 72 -7.30 -14.71 1.68
N PRO A 73 -6.16 -14.11 2.06
CA PRO A 73 -5.43 -13.22 1.16
C PRO A 73 -4.55 -13.99 0.19
N PRO A 74 -4.33 -13.47 -1.04
CA PRO A 74 -3.37 -14.07 -1.96
C PRO A 74 -1.93 -13.99 -1.39
N SER A 75 -1.12 -15.03 -1.68
CA SER A 75 0.30 -15.05 -1.32
C SER A 75 1.11 -14.24 -2.33
N HIS A 76 1.99 -13.39 -1.82
CA HIS A 76 2.97 -12.65 -2.63
C HIS A 76 4.35 -12.83 -1.98
N PRO A 77 5.28 -13.56 -2.59
CA PRO A 77 6.66 -13.63 -2.11
C PRO A 77 7.35 -12.28 -2.32
N ASP A 78 8.22 -11.92 -1.38
CA ASP A 78 8.97 -10.65 -1.41
C ASP A 78 10.24 -10.78 -2.26
N THR A 79 10.09 -11.04 -3.55
CA THR A 79 11.20 -11.36 -4.49
C THR A 79 11.41 -10.33 -5.58
N GLU A 80 10.64 -9.23 -5.58
CA GLU A 80 10.71 -8.21 -6.61
C GLU A 80 12.10 -7.53 -6.66
N GLN A 81 12.67 -7.47 -7.88
CA GLN A 81 13.95 -6.85 -8.19
C GLN A 81 13.82 -5.70 -9.20
N THR A 82 12.67 -5.60 -9.87
CA THR A 82 12.40 -4.62 -10.92
C THR A 82 11.10 -3.88 -10.65
N PHE A 83 10.96 -2.66 -11.19
CA PHE A 83 9.69 -1.95 -11.17
C PHE A 83 8.58 -2.69 -11.91
N ALA A 84 8.90 -3.46 -12.94
CA ALA A 84 7.91 -4.30 -13.64
C ALA A 84 7.29 -5.33 -12.69
N GLU A 85 8.09 -5.99 -11.86
CA GLU A 85 7.61 -6.94 -10.84
C GLU A 85 6.82 -6.24 -9.73
N VAL A 86 7.26 -5.05 -9.29
CA VAL A 86 6.50 -4.23 -8.33
C VAL A 86 5.13 -3.84 -8.89
N ARG A 87 5.05 -3.45 -10.17
CA ARG A 87 3.77 -3.18 -10.86
C ARG A 87 2.85 -4.40 -10.88
N ALA A 88 3.40 -5.58 -11.17
CA ALA A 88 2.62 -6.82 -11.16
C ALA A 88 2.01 -7.09 -9.77
N ARG A 89 2.78 -6.88 -8.69
CA ARG A 89 2.29 -6.98 -7.31
C ARG A 89 1.21 -5.95 -7.02
N LEU A 90 1.42 -4.67 -7.38
CA LEU A 90 0.43 -3.61 -7.21
C LEU A 90 -0.89 -3.97 -7.91
N ALA A 91 -0.82 -4.38 -9.18
CA ALA A 91 -2.00 -4.77 -9.97
C ALA A 91 -2.75 -5.93 -9.29
N SER A 92 -2.04 -6.99 -8.89
CA SER A 92 -2.64 -8.14 -8.21
C SER A 92 -3.38 -7.75 -6.92
N VAL A 93 -2.79 -6.86 -6.11
CA VAL A 93 -3.42 -6.40 -4.86
C VAL A 93 -4.59 -5.46 -5.14
N ILE A 94 -4.47 -4.55 -6.10
CA ILE A 94 -5.55 -3.65 -6.54
C ILE A 94 -6.77 -4.46 -7.02
N ASP A 95 -6.52 -5.51 -7.82
CA ASP A 95 -7.56 -6.40 -8.32
C ASP A 95 -8.21 -7.19 -7.17
N TYR A 96 -7.41 -7.73 -6.27
CA TYR A 96 -7.90 -8.41 -5.08
C TYR A 96 -8.79 -7.51 -4.22
N LEU A 97 -8.35 -6.28 -3.93
CA LEU A 97 -9.17 -5.31 -3.19
C LEU A 97 -10.45 -4.93 -3.95
N GLY A 98 -10.41 -4.99 -5.28
CA GLY A 98 -11.59 -4.77 -6.15
C GLY A 98 -12.65 -5.88 -6.06
N THR A 99 -12.31 -7.03 -5.48
CA THR A 99 -13.30 -8.13 -5.27
C THR A 99 -14.17 -7.94 -4.04
N TYR A 100 -13.91 -6.91 -3.23
CA TYR A 100 -14.70 -6.60 -2.04
C TYR A 100 -15.84 -5.64 -2.35
N SER A 101 -16.93 -5.81 -1.61
CA SER A 101 -18.11 -4.95 -1.60
C SER A 101 -18.39 -4.44 -0.17
N ALA A 102 -19.29 -3.49 -0.03
CA ALA A 102 -19.69 -3.00 1.29
C ALA A 102 -20.28 -4.10 2.19
N SER A 103 -21.00 -5.06 1.61
CA SER A 103 -21.61 -6.18 2.35
C SER A 103 -20.59 -7.12 2.97
N ASP A 104 -19.37 -7.23 2.41
CA ASP A 104 -18.30 -8.05 3.02
C ASP A 104 -17.84 -7.50 4.40
N PHE A 105 -18.11 -6.22 4.65
CA PHE A 105 -17.73 -5.53 5.91
C PHE A 105 -18.88 -5.39 6.91
N GLU A 106 -20.07 -5.89 6.59
CA GLU A 106 -21.22 -5.89 7.50
C GLU A 106 -20.99 -6.89 8.64
N GLY A 107 -21.27 -6.47 9.87
CA GLY A 107 -21.14 -7.33 11.05
C GLY A 107 -19.72 -7.75 11.41
N THR A 108 -18.69 -7.15 10.79
CA THR A 108 -17.28 -7.51 11.08
C THR A 108 -16.76 -6.89 12.37
N ASP A 109 -17.47 -5.97 13.00
CA ASP A 109 -17.02 -5.21 14.19
C ASP A 109 -16.64 -6.12 15.38
N SER A 110 -17.33 -7.23 15.55
CA SER A 110 -17.09 -8.21 16.63
C SER A 110 -16.07 -9.29 16.26
N ARG A 111 -15.60 -9.34 15.03
CA ARG A 111 -14.66 -10.36 14.57
C ARG A 111 -13.30 -10.20 15.26
N GLU A 112 -12.73 -11.31 15.71
CA GLU A 112 -11.36 -11.34 16.23
C GLU A 112 -10.34 -11.55 15.12
N VAL A 113 -9.33 -10.68 15.09
CA VAL A 113 -8.12 -10.82 14.28
C VAL A 113 -7.01 -11.37 15.15
N LYS A 114 -6.39 -12.47 14.72
CA LYS A 114 -5.23 -13.11 15.37
C LYS A 114 -4.07 -13.16 14.38
N ARG A 115 -2.87 -12.95 14.86
CA ARG A 115 -1.65 -13.09 14.05
C ARG A 115 -0.59 -13.89 14.83
N PRO A 116 0.20 -14.75 14.15
CA PRO A 116 1.22 -15.57 14.84
C PRO A 116 2.17 -14.73 15.71
N ARG A 117 2.60 -13.55 15.21
CA ARG A 117 3.51 -12.65 15.94
C ARG A 117 2.91 -11.98 17.18
N TRP A 118 1.63 -12.17 17.46
CA TRP A 118 0.95 -11.57 18.62
C TRP A 118 0.90 -12.50 19.83
N GLU A 119 1.57 -13.65 19.78
CA GLU A 119 1.74 -14.55 20.94
C GLU A 119 0.42 -14.92 21.62
N GLY A 120 -0.59 -15.25 20.82
CA GLY A 120 -1.92 -15.62 21.31
C GLY A 120 -2.87 -14.46 21.61
N ARG A 121 -2.40 -13.20 21.53
CA ARG A 121 -3.29 -12.02 21.66
C ARG A 121 -4.14 -11.83 20.40
N SER A 122 -5.26 -11.14 20.56
CA SER A 122 -6.17 -10.78 19.46
C SER A 122 -6.56 -9.31 19.56
N MET A 123 -7.06 -8.78 18.45
CA MET A 123 -7.70 -7.47 18.37
C MET A 123 -9.08 -7.63 17.73
N ARG A 124 -10.03 -6.76 18.07
CA ARG A 124 -11.24 -6.64 17.26
C ARG A 124 -10.88 -6.15 15.87
N ALA A 125 -11.60 -6.57 14.84
CA ALA A 125 -11.30 -6.22 13.45
C ALA A 125 -11.26 -4.72 13.22
N THR A 126 -12.17 -3.96 13.84
CA THR A 126 -12.17 -2.50 13.76
C THR A 126 -10.92 -1.88 14.39
N ASP A 127 -10.52 -2.36 15.56
CA ASP A 127 -9.33 -1.86 16.27
C ASP A 127 -8.06 -2.19 15.49
N TYR A 128 -7.96 -3.43 14.97
CA TYR A 128 -6.88 -3.84 14.08
C TYR A 128 -6.77 -2.94 12.85
N PHE A 129 -7.90 -2.64 12.22
CA PHE A 129 -7.90 -1.81 11.01
C PHE A 129 -7.42 -0.38 11.31
N ILE A 130 -7.98 0.24 12.37
CA ILE A 130 -7.73 1.65 12.69
C ILE A 130 -6.38 1.85 13.37
N GLU A 131 -6.00 1.00 14.32
CA GLU A 131 -4.81 1.21 15.15
C GLU A 131 -3.54 0.64 14.53
N GLN A 132 -3.64 -0.39 13.69
CA GLN A 132 -2.48 -1.02 13.06
C GLN A 132 -2.46 -0.88 11.55
N ALA A 133 -3.50 -1.34 10.84
CA ALA A 133 -3.43 -1.43 9.39
C ALA A 133 -3.36 -0.04 8.74
N LEU A 134 -4.23 0.87 9.13
CA LEU A 134 -4.30 2.21 8.55
C LEU A 134 -3.01 3.02 8.76
N PRO A 135 -2.49 3.19 9.99
CA PRO A 135 -1.24 3.92 10.19
C PRO A 135 -0.03 3.22 9.54
N ASN A 136 0.03 1.89 9.54
CA ASN A 136 1.10 1.15 8.88
C ASN A 136 1.08 1.34 7.35
N PHE A 137 -0.10 1.34 6.73
CA PHE A 137 -0.25 1.62 5.31
C PHE A 137 0.27 3.01 4.94
N PHE A 138 -0.18 4.04 5.66
CA PHE A 138 0.27 5.41 5.40
C PHE A 138 1.74 5.63 5.71
N PHE A 139 2.30 4.93 6.70
CA PHE A 139 3.74 4.96 6.96
C PHE A 139 4.53 4.48 5.74
N HIS A 140 4.20 3.32 5.18
CA HIS A 140 4.90 2.78 4.02
C HIS A 140 4.66 3.60 2.76
N LEU A 141 3.44 4.08 2.55
CA LEU A 141 3.08 4.97 1.45
C LEU A 141 3.89 6.28 1.49
N ALA A 142 3.90 6.96 2.63
CA ALA A 142 4.62 8.22 2.81
C ALA A 142 6.14 8.03 2.73
N THR A 143 6.65 6.91 3.24
CA THR A 143 8.08 6.60 3.16
C THR A 143 8.51 6.32 1.73
N ALA A 144 7.71 5.57 0.94
CA ALA A 144 7.99 5.36 -0.48
C ALA A 144 8.03 6.70 -1.25
N TYR A 145 7.04 7.57 -1.03
CA TYR A 145 7.01 8.92 -1.58
C TYR A 145 8.28 9.70 -1.20
N ALA A 146 8.66 9.69 0.08
CA ALA A 146 9.82 10.43 0.58
C ALA A 146 11.15 9.92 -0.02
N ILE A 147 11.31 8.60 -0.17
CA ILE A 147 12.49 8.01 -0.81
C ILE A 147 12.59 8.47 -2.27
N LEU A 148 11.50 8.40 -3.04
CA LEU A 148 11.49 8.86 -4.43
C LEU A 148 11.80 10.36 -4.53
N ARG A 149 11.19 11.19 -3.68
CA ARG A 149 11.48 12.65 -3.62
C ARG A 149 12.91 12.95 -3.25
N HIS A 150 13.47 12.25 -2.26
CA HIS A 150 14.86 12.40 -1.83
C HIS A 150 15.84 12.05 -2.96
N ASN A 151 15.49 11.11 -3.83
CA ASN A 151 16.29 10.73 -5.00
C ASN A 151 16.00 11.59 -6.25
N GLY A 152 15.26 12.69 -6.11
CA GLY A 152 15.06 13.67 -7.16
C GLY A 152 13.87 13.42 -8.09
N VAL A 153 13.09 12.36 -7.88
CA VAL A 153 11.88 12.09 -8.68
C VAL A 153 10.87 13.22 -8.47
N GLU A 154 10.33 13.76 -9.55
CA GLU A 154 9.46 14.93 -9.53
C GLU A 154 8.03 14.54 -9.12
N LEU A 155 7.82 14.39 -7.81
CA LEU A 155 6.53 14.11 -7.18
C LEU A 155 6.09 15.31 -6.33
N GLY A 156 4.80 15.59 -6.31
CA GLY A 156 4.20 16.62 -5.47
C GLY A 156 3.08 16.06 -4.59
N LYS A 157 2.57 16.87 -3.67
CA LYS A 157 1.44 16.50 -2.80
C LYS A 157 0.20 16.05 -3.61
N ARG A 158 0.01 16.60 -4.81
CA ARG A 158 -1.10 16.20 -5.70
C ARG A 158 -0.96 14.77 -6.21
N ASP A 159 0.27 14.31 -6.48
CA ASP A 159 0.54 12.92 -6.86
C ASP A 159 0.26 11.95 -5.72
N TYR A 160 0.45 12.41 -4.48
CA TYR A 160 0.15 11.62 -3.28
C TYR A 160 -1.36 11.52 -3.02
N ILE A 161 -2.06 12.66 -2.96
CA ILE A 161 -3.50 12.70 -2.63
C ILE A 161 -4.36 12.24 -3.81
N GLY A 162 -3.97 12.60 -5.03
CA GLY A 162 -4.70 12.30 -6.26
C GLY A 162 -6.01 13.08 -6.39
N LYS A 163 -6.92 12.54 -7.19
CA LYS A 163 -8.21 13.15 -7.49
C LYS A 163 -9.15 13.08 -6.27
N LEU A 164 -9.84 14.18 -6.02
CA LEU A 164 -10.85 14.30 -4.96
C LEU A 164 -12.26 14.28 -5.56
N SER A 165 -13.21 13.72 -4.81
CA SER A 165 -14.62 13.61 -5.20
C SER A 165 -15.40 14.88 -4.84
N PHE A 166 -15.10 15.99 -5.52
CA PHE A 166 -15.87 17.21 -5.35
C PHE A 166 -17.29 17.04 -5.91
N ARG A 167 -18.26 17.63 -5.24
CA ARG A 167 -19.65 17.76 -5.75
C ARG A 167 -19.84 19.17 -6.29
N SER A 168 -20.54 19.31 -7.41
CA SER A 168 -21.04 20.61 -7.86
C SER A 168 -22.17 21.03 -6.92
N SER A 169 -22.13 22.29 -6.45
CA SER A 169 -23.21 22.93 -5.71
C SER A 169 -24.35 23.29 -6.65
#